data_c7c1c3bc396b53570a6712fc9ecc7e76
#
_entry.id   c7c1c3bc396b53570a6712fc9ecc7e76
#
_cell.length_a   1.000
_cell.length_b   1.000
_cell.length_c   1.000
_cell.angle_alpha   90.00
_cell.angle_beta   90.00
_cell.angle_gamma   90.00
#
_symmetry.space_group_name_H-M   'P 1'
#
loop_
_entity.id
_entity.type
_entity.pdbx_description
1 polymer ?
#
loop_
_entity_poly.entity_id
_entity_poly.type
_entity_poly.pdbx_seq_one_letter_code
_entity_poly.pdbx_strand_id
1 'polypeptide(L)'
;MYNDFIPCIPKPVFQNHSSKKKFMSNTTASKNKPAKKVLVVEDEGEIGLLLNMILNEKDFELDYVSNLLSADEYLQKEEPSVIILDNKLPDGFGVDFISYIKKKYSDIKIIMISGFASAKDVALANGADMFFEKPFSKDELNKSLNKLVC
;
A
#
# COMPACT_ATOMS: atom_id res chain seq x y z
N MET A 1 5.28 -28.82 -10.57
CA MET A 1 5.10 -28.34 -9.20
C MET A 1 6.35 -27.59 -8.78
N TYR A 2 6.45 -26.35 -9.16
CA TYR A 2 7.56 -25.51 -8.73
C TYR A 2 6.99 -24.43 -7.82
N ASN A 3 7.33 -24.52 -6.54
CA ASN A 3 7.19 -23.40 -5.62
C ASN A 3 8.22 -22.37 -6.01
N ASP A 4 7.83 -21.43 -6.85
CA ASP A 4 8.64 -20.25 -7.12
C ASP A 4 8.54 -19.30 -5.92
N PHE A 5 9.23 -19.68 -4.84
CA PHE A 5 9.66 -18.73 -3.85
C PHE A 5 10.78 -17.91 -4.47
N ILE A 6 10.41 -16.86 -5.20
CA ILE A 6 11.37 -15.83 -5.56
C ILE A 6 11.65 -15.05 -4.28
N PRO A 7 12.84 -15.16 -3.68
CA PRO A 7 13.16 -14.32 -2.53
C PRO A 7 13.07 -12.86 -2.98
N CYS A 8 12.34 -12.06 -2.22
CA CYS A 8 12.33 -10.62 -2.40
C CYS A 8 13.76 -10.09 -2.32
N ILE A 9 14.34 -9.71 -3.44
CA ILE A 9 15.63 -9.06 -3.47
C ILE A 9 15.36 -7.58 -3.20
N PRO A 10 15.82 -7.04 -2.06
CA PRO A 10 15.66 -5.61 -1.81
C PRO A 10 16.41 -4.83 -2.88
N LYS A 11 15.72 -3.90 -3.54
CA LYS A 11 16.38 -2.95 -4.43
C LYS A 11 17.44 -2.18 -3.64
N PRO A 12 18.64 -1.98 -4.18
CA PRO A 12 19.66 -1.22 -3.50
C PRO A 12 19.16 0.22 -3.28
N VAL A 13 19.07 0.59 -2.03
CA VAL A 13 18.78 1.97 -1.64
C VAL A 13 20.09 2.75 -1.78
N PHE A 14 20.16 3.64 -2.75
CA PHE A 14 21.23 4.63 -2.81
C PHE A 14 21.06 5.61 -1.65
N GLN A 15 21.84 5.41 -0.60
CA GLN A 15 21.95 6.39 0.47
C GLN A 15 22.95 7.46 0.05
N ASN A 16 22.48 8.69 -0.12
CA ASN A 16 23.34 9.84 -0.15
C ASN A 16 23.97 10.01 1.23
N HIS A 17 25.26 9.74 1.31
CA HIS A 17 26.05 10.02 2.51
C HIS A 17 26.22 11.53 2.69
N SER A 18 25.48 12.12 3.61
CA SER A 18 25.99 13.27 4.34
C SER A 18 26.51 12.76 5.68
N SER A 19 27.82 12.86 5.86
CA SER A 19 28.54 12.40 7.04
C SER A 19 28.11 13.17 8.27
N LYS A 20 27.43 12.50 9.21
CA LYS A 20 27.48 12.85 10.63
C LYS A 20 27.74 11.59 11.42
N LYS A 21 28.96 11.51 11.96
CA LYS A 21 29.35 10.52 12.96
C LYS A 21 28.35 10.53 14.10
N LYS A 22 27.66 9.41 14.29
CA LYS A 22 26.90 9.17 15.49
C LYS A 22 27.40 7.90 16.17
N PHE A 23 27.69 8.06 17.46
CA PHE A 23 28.16 7.09 18.41
C PHE A 23 27.47 5.72 18.29
N MET A 24 28.29 4.66 18.23
CA MET A 24 27.86 3.30 18.43
C MET A 24 27.65 3.02 19.92
N SER A 25 26.40 2.81 20.32
CA SER A 25 26.11 2.04 21.52
C SER A 25 25.75 0.62 21.07
N ASN A 26 26.52 -0.34 21.54
CA ASN A 26 26.27 -1.75 21.40
C ASN A 26 24.97 -2.11 22.11
N THR A 27 23.89 -2.26 21.37
CA THR A 27 22.75 -3.04 21.77
C THR A 27 22.36 -3.89 20.57
N THR A 28 22.18 -5.17 20.82
CA THR A 28 21.78 -6.23 19.92
C THR A 28 20.84 -5.71 18.82
N ALA A 29 21.35 -5.77 17.58
CA ALA A 29 20.64 -5.29 16.40
C ALA A 29 19.38 -6.11 16.17
N SER A 30 18.25 -5.65 16.67
CA SER A 30 16.99 -5.89 15.99
C SER A 30 17.06 -5.14 14.66
N LYS A 31 16.92 -5.86 13.57
CA LYS A 31 16.92 -5.30 12.24
C LYS A 31 15.75 -4.34 12.11
N ASN A 32 15.95 -3.06 12.45
CA ASN A 32 15.00 -2.00 12.17
C ASN A 32 15.00 -1.76 10.65
N LYS A 33 14.32 -2.64 9.92
CA LYS A 33 13.83 -2.30 8.58
C LYS A 33 12.81 -1.20 8.80
N PRO A 34 12.92 -0.04 8.13
CA PRO A 34 11.88 0.98 8.23
C PRO A 34 10.54 0.36 7.83
N ALA A 35 9.51 0.55 8.65
CA ALA A 35 8.18 0.07 8.37
C ALA A 35 7.69 0.63 7.04
N LYS A 36 7.12 -0.23 6.18
CA LYS A 36 6.55 0.21 4.91
C LYS A 36 5.19 0.85 5.17
N LYS A 37 4.99 2.04 4.64
CA LYS A 37 3.73 2.78 4.80
C LYS A 37 2.68 2.29 3.82
N VAL A 38 1.49 2.04 4.32
CA VAL A 38 0.29 1.70 3.55
C VAL A 38 -0.79 2.73 3.86
N LEU A 39 -1.24 3.45 2.86
CA LEU A 39 -2.37 4.35 2.96
C LEU A 39 -3.66 3.59 2.63
N VAL A 40 -4.62 3.62 3.52
CA VAL A 40 -5.95 3.05 3.31
C VAL A 40 -6.95 4.18 3.09
N VAL A 41 -7.62 4.17 1.95
CA VAL A 41 -8.64 5.15 1.57
C VAL A 41 -9.99 4.45 1.55
N GLU A 42 -10.75 4.59 2.62
CA GLU A 42 -12.09 4.03 2.77
C GLU A 42 -12.90 4.78 3.84
N ASP A 43 -14.24 4.81 3.72
CA ASP A 43 -15.11 5.56 4.62
C ASP A 43 -15.90 4.69 5.63
N GLU A 44 -15.94 3.37 5.47
CA GLU A 44 -16.77 2.47 6.28
C GLU A 44 -16.05 1.80 7.45
N GLY A 45 -14.73 1.81 7.48
CA GLY A 45 -13.92 1.26 8.57
C GLY A 45 -13.80 -0.28 8.62
N GLU A 46 -14.53 -1.01 7.81
CA GLU A 46 -14.52 -2.48 7.79
C GLU A 46 -13.20 -3.07 7.32
N ILE A 47 -12.65 -2.49 6.26
CA ILE A 47 -11.36 -2.90 5.70
C ILE A 47 -10.23 -2.56 6.67
N GLY A 48 -10.35 -1.44 7.36
CA GLY A 48 -9.37 -1.00 8.35
C GLY A 48 -9.15 -2.02 9.47
N LEU A 49 -10.23 -2.58 10.01
CA LEU A 49 -10.14 -3.63 11.03
C LEU A 49 -9.46 -4.89 10.49
N LEU A 50 -9.83 -5.33 9.30
CA LEU A 50 -9.23 -6.50 8.64
C LEU A 50 -7.74 -6.28 8.38
N LEU A 51 -7.37 -5.11 7.90
CA LEU A 51 -5.98 -4.74 7.62
C LEU A 51 -5.14 -4.65 8.89
N ASN A 52 -5.67 -4.11 9.97
CA ASN A 52 -4.98 -4.11 11.25
C ASN A 52 -4.66 -5.52 11.73
N MET A 53 -5.58 -6.47 11.55
CA MET A 53 -5.34 -7.88 11.90
C MET A 53 -4.27 -8.53 11.03
N ILE A 54 -4.21 -8.16 9.74
CA ILE A 54 -3.24 -8.74 8.79
C ILE A 54 -1.85 -8.14 8.96
N LEU A 55 -1.77 -6.84 9.19
CA LEU A 55 -0.54 -6.07 9.09
C LEU A 55 0.15 -5.85 10.44
N ASN A 56 -0.54 -6.05 11.56
CA ASN A 56 0.08 -6.03 12.89
C ASN A 56 1.14 -7.12 13.09
N GLU A 57 1.10 -8.18 12.30
CA GLU A 57 2.09 -9.25 12.31
C GLU A 57 3.31 -8.95 11.43
N LYS A 58 3.34 -7.78 10.77
CA LYS A 58 4.35 -7.44 9.77
C LYS A 58 4.81 -5.98 9.93
N ASP A 59 5.95 -5.68 9.34
CA ASP A 59 6.62 -4.37 9.36
C ASP A 59 5.89 -3.31 8.49
N PHE A 60 4.57 -3.15 8.69
CA PHE A 60 3.77 -2.16 8.00
C PHE A 60 3.22 -1.11 8.96
N GLU A 61 3.28 0.13 8.53
CA GLU A 61 2.63 1.26 9.16
C GLU A 61 1.39 1.65 8.34
N LEU A 62 0.22 1.65 8.98
CA LEU A 62 -1.05 1.96 8.34
C LEU A 62 -1.50 3.38 8.68
N ASP A 63 -1.79 4.14 7.65
CA ASP A 63 -2.50 5.42 7.75
C ASP A 63 -3.86 5.32 7.05
N TYR A 64 -4.86 6.00 7.59
CA TYR A 64 -6.24 5.95 7.11
C TYR A 64 -6.75 7.33 6.75
N VAL A 65 -7.42 7.42 5.62
CA VAL A 65 -8.21 8.58 5.20
C VAL A 65 -9.56 8.12 4.66
N SER A 66 -10.57 8.96 4.77
CA SER A 66 -11.97 8.59 4.48
C SER A 66 -12.51 9.09 3.14
N ASN A 67 -11.72 9.83 2.38
CA ASN A 67 -12.15 10.44 1.12
C ASN A 67 -10.94 10.74 0.22
N LEU A 68 -11.23 11.07 -1.04
CA LEU A 68 -10.20 11.35 -2.05
C LEU A 68 -9.43 12.64 -1.78
N LEU A 69 -10.08 13.67 -1.26
CA LEU A 69 -9.42 14.93 -0.93
C LEU A 69 -8.37 14.73 0.15
N SER A 70 -8.72 14.03 1.21
CA SER A 70 -7.77 13.69 2.29
C SER A 70 -6.63 12.79 1.81
N ALA A 71 -6.90 11.90 0.85
CA ALA A 71 -5.86 11.10 0.22
C ALA A 71 -4.88 11.97 -0.58
N ASP A 72 -5.37 12.92 -1.35
CA ASP A 72 -4.52 13.86 -2.10
C ASP A 72 -3.66 14.73 -1.17
N GLU A 73 -4.25 15.26 -0.10
CA GLU A 73 -3.52 16.03 0.92
C GLU A 73 -2.44 15.21 1.61
N TYR A 74 -2.72 13.93 1.90
CA TYR A 74 -1.74 13.00 2.45
C TYR A 74 -0.56 12.81 1.50
N LEU A 75 -0.84 12.56 0.21
CA LEU A 75 0.18 12.32 -0.81
C LEU A 75 1.08 13.53 -1.09
N GLN A 76 0.63 14.74 -0.79
CA GLN A 76 1.46 15.95 -0.88
C GLN A 76 2.53 16.00 0.23
N LYS A 77 2.34 15.28 1.31
CA LYS A 77 3.24 15.29 2.48
C LYS A 77 4.05 14.01 2.60
N GLU A 78 3.48 12.88 2.25
CA GLU A 78 4.06 11.56 2.42
C GLU A 78 3.79 10.67 1.22
N GLU A 79 4.75 9.83 0.86
CA GLU A 79 4.61 8.85 -0.22
C GLU A 79 4.57 7.43 0.37
N PRO A 80 3.39 6.79 0.41
CA PRO A 80 3.27 5.42 0.86
C PRO A 80 3.81 4.44 -0.18
N SER A 81 4.19 3.24 0.25
CA SER A 81 4.58 2.16 -0.68
C SER A 81 3.38 1.59 -1.42
N VAL A 82 2.23 1.51 -0.73
CA VAL A 82 0.98 0.97 -1.26
C VAL A 82 -0.19 1.85 -0.85
N ILE A 83 -1.13 2.04 -1.76
CA ILE A 83 -2.46 2.58 -1.47
C ILE A 83 -3.47 1.46 -1.63
N ILE A 84 -4.30 1.25 -0.60
CA ILE A 84 -5.50 0.42 -0.69
C ILE A 84 -6.69 1.35 -0.83
N LEU A 85 -7.33 1.31 -1.98
CA LEU A 85 -8.31 2.30 -2.41
C LEU A 85 -9.68 1.66 -2.60
N ASP A 86 -10.66 2.08 -1.82
CA ASP A 86 -12.07 1.75 -2.06
C ASP A 86 -12.59 2.53 -3.28
N ASN A 87 -13.48 1.92 -4.05
CA ASN A 87 -14.04 2.58 -5.22
C ASN A 87 -15.12 3.61 -4.86
N LYS A 88 -16.00 3.28 -3.92
CA LYS A 88 -17.11 4.17 -3.56
C LYS A 88 -16.74 5.01 -2.34
N LEU A 89 -16.48 6.29 -2.56
CA LEU A 89 -16.10 7.26 -1.54
C LEU A 89 -17.06 8.45 -1.52
N PRO A 90 -17.13 9.22 -0.41
CA PRO A 90 -18.09 10.32 -0.29
C PRO A 90 -17.94 11.42 -1.35
N ASP A 91 -16.72 11.64 -1.84
CA ASP A 91 -16.38 12.72 -2.77
C ASP A 91 -16.01 12.23 -4.19
N GLY A 92 -16.25 10.95 -4.49
CA GLY A 92 -16.04 10.43 -5.83
C GLY A 92 -15.75 8.94 -5.89
N PHE A 93 -15.35 8.48 -7.07
CA PHE A 93 -14.98 7.10 -7.30
C PHE A 93 -13.46 6.93 -7.29
N GLY A 94 -12.98 5.95 -6.52
CA GLY A 94 -11.55 5.64 -6.43
C GLY A 94 -10.94 5.30 -7.80
N VAL A 95 -11.69 4.64 -8.68
CA VAL A 95 -11.24 4.29 -10.03
C VAL A 95 -10.78 5.51 -10.84
N ASP A 96 -11.40 6.66 -10.67
CA ASP A 96 -11.04 7.90 -11.36
C ASP A 96 -9.77 8.54 -10.79
N PHE A 97 -9.43 8.22 -9.56
CA PHE A 97 -8.24 8.74 -8.88
C PHE A 97 -6.94 7.98 -9.20
N ILE A 98 -7.05 6.74 -9.71
CA ILE A 98 -5.90 5.88 -9.99
C ILE A 98 -4.94 6.49 -11.00
N SER A 99 -5.47 6.98 -12.12
CA SER A 99 -4.63 7.60 -13.17
C SER A 99 -3.86 8.82 -12.67
N TYR A 100 -4.48 9.62 -11.83
CA TYR A 100 -3.85 10.78 -11.20
C TYR A 100 -2.68 10.37 -10.32
N ILE A 101 -2.89 9.37 -9.45
CA ILE A 101 -1.83 8.86 -8.57
C ILE A 101 -0.67 8.32 -9.40
N LYS A 102 -0.94 7.49 -10.40
CA LYS A 102 0.09 6.86 -11.23
C LYS A 102 0.91 7.84 -12.04
N LYS A 103 0.32 8.92 -12.52
CA LYS A 103 1.03 9.96 -13.25
C LYS A 103 1.95 10.79 -12.36
N LYS A 104 1.49 11.10 -11.14
CA LYS A 104 2.20 11.97 -10.22
C LYS A 104 3.17 11.22 -9.32
N TYR A 105 2.83 9.99 -8.95
CA TYR A 105 3.56 9.14 -8.01
C TYR A 105 3.72 7.72 -8.59
N SER A 106 4.55 7.57 -9.60
CA SER A 106 4.65 6.35 -10.42
C SER A 106 5.10 5.09 -9.65
N ASP A 107 5.78 5.25 -8.52
CA ASP A 107 6.31 4.15 -7.72
C ASP A 107 5.30 3.58 -6.71
N ILE A 108 4.21 4.29 -6.45
CA ILE A 108 3.17 3.84 -5.52
C ILE A 108 2.41 2.68 -6.16
N LYS A 109 2.29 1.56 -5.43
CA LYS A 109 1.43 0.44 -5.81
C LYS A 109 0.00 0.69 -5.36
N ILE A 110 -0.97 0.38 -6.21
CA ILE A 110 -2.39 0.59 -5.94
C ILE A 110 -3.13 -0.73 -5.95
N ILE A 111 -3.79 -1.03 -4.83
CA ILE A 111 -4.78 -2.11 -4.71
C ILE A 111 -6.16 -1.46 -4.68
N MET A 112 -6.95 -1.70 -5.72
CA MET A 112 -8.35 -1.29 -5.74
C MET A 112 -9.22 -2.34 -5.09
N ILE A 113 -10.16 -1.92 -4.25
CA ILE A 113 -11.16 -2.77 -3.63
C ILE A 113 -12.55 -2.25 -3.99
N SER A 114 -13.44 -3.11 -4.46
CA SER A 114 -14.78 -2.73 -4.85
C SER A 114 -15.79 -3.87 -4.69
N GLY A 115 -17.02 -3.54 -4.33
CA GLY A 115 -18.14 -4.47 -4.40
C GLY A 115 -18.66 -4.72 -5.82
N PHE A 116 -18.13 -4.02 -6.81
CA PHE A 116 -18.56 -4.10 -8.21
C PHE A 116 -17.46 -4.71 -9.06
N ALA A 117 -17.63 -5.96 -9.51
CA ALA A 117 -16.73 -6.65 -10.42
C ALA A 117 -16.49 -5.88 -11.73
N SER A 118 -17.50 -5.14 -12.20
CA SER A 118 -17.42 -4.31 -13.40
C SER A 118 -16.37 -3.18 -13.32
N ALA A 119 -15.94 -2.78 -12.14
CA ALA A 119 -14.89 -1.78 -11.97
C ALA A 119 -13.48 -2.33 -12.25
N LYS A 120 -13.30 -3.64 -12.33
CA LYS A 120 -11.98 -4.29 -12.45
C LYS A 120 -11.22 -3.85 -13.69
N ASP A 121 -11.84 -3.94 -14.86
CA ASP A 121 -11.16 -3.66 -16.12
C ASP A 121 -10.75 -2.18 -16.22
N VAL A 122 -11.61 -1.29 -15.77
CA VAL A 122 -11.31 0.15 -15.73
C VAL A 122 -10.21 0.46 -14.73
N ALA A 123 -10.25 -0.14 -13.54
CA ALA A 123 -9.21 0.03 -12.52
C ALA A 123 -7.84 -0.40 -13.03
N LEU A 124 -7.74 -1.57 -13.63
CA LEU A 124 -6.48 -2.08 -14.19
C LEU A 124 -6.00 -1.24 -15.37
N ALA A 125 -6.91 -0.82 -16.26
CA ALA A 125 -6.58 0.07 -17.38
C ALA A 125 -6.07 1.44 -16.91
N ASN A 126 -6.58 1.96 -15.80
CA ASN A 126 -6.13 3.21 -15.20
C ASN A 126 -4.79 3.08 -14.44
N GLY A 127 -4.31 1.88 -14.23
CA GLY A 127 -3.00 1.63 -13.65
C GLY A 127 -3.00 0.99 -12.25
N ALA A 128 -4.15 0.50 -11.76
CA ALA A 128 -4.17 -0.31 -10.54
C ALA A 128 -3.30 -1.56 -10.73
N ASP A 129 -2.49 -1.88 -9.73
CA ASP A 129 -1.62 -3.05 -9.75
C ASP A 129 -2.38 -4.34 -9.42
N MET A 130 -3.42 -4.22 -8.60
CA MET A 130 -4.33 -5.30 -8.24
C MET A 130 -5.76 -4.82 -8.03
N PHE A 131 -6.70 -5.74 -8.17
CA PHE A 131 -8.12 -5.52 -7.90
C PHE A 131 -8.67 -6.66 -7.05
N PHE A 132 -9.40 -6.30 -5.99
CA PHE A 132 -10.14 -7.24 -5.16
C PHE A 132 -11.63 -6.91 -5.18
N GLU A 133 -12.43 -7.92 -5.45
CA GLU A 133 -13.88 -7.83 -5.29
C GLU A 133 -14.26 -8.16 -3.85
N LYS A 134 -15.12 -7.34 -3.25
CA LYS A 134 -15.69 -7.60 -1.92
C LYS A 134 -16.77 -8.70 -2.01
N PRO A 135 -16.83 -9.64 -1.08
CA PRO A 135 -15.91 -9.90 0.02
C PRO A 135 -14.64 -10.65 -0.45
N PHE A 136 -13.50 -10.33 0.15
CA PHE A 136 -12.23 -11.01 -0.11
C PHE A 136 -11.66 -11.60 1.19
N SER A 137 -10.79 -12.61 1.07
CA SER A 137 -10.20 -13.25 2.23
C SER A 137 -8.96 -12.52 2.75
N LYS A 138 -8.70 -12.67 4.05
CA LYS A 138 -7.46 -12.23 4.70
C LYS A 138 -6.22 -12.76 3.97
N ASP A 139 -6.23 -14.04 3.59
CA ASP A 139 -5.10 -14.70 2.95
C ASP A 139 -4.81 -14.15 1.56
N GLU A 140 -5.83 -13.85 0.78
CA GLU A 140 -5.67 -13.24 -0.55
C GLU A 140 -5.01 -11.87 -0.46
N LEU A 141 -5.50 -11.02 0.44
CA LEU A 141 -4.93 -9.69 0.63
C LEU A 141 -3.51 -9.77 1.15
N ASN A 142 -3.24 -10.64 2.10
CA ASN A 142 -1.91 -10.84 2.67
C ASN A 142 -0.88 -11.30 1.62
N LYS A 143 -1.23 -12.29 0.80
CA LYS A 143 -0.36 -12.76 -0.30
C LYS A 143 -0.07 -11.65 -1.29
N SER A 144 -1.08 -10.86 -1.62
CA SER A 144 -0.96 -9.78 -2.60
C SER A 144 -0.12 -8.62 -2.09
N LEU A 145 -0.28 -8.22 -0.83
CA LEU A 145 0.58 -7.22 -0.21
C LEU A 145 2.04 -7.66 -0.20
N ASN A 146 2.32 -8.89 0.20
CA ASN A 146 3.68 -9.42 0.17
C ASN A 146 4.29 -9.39 -1.23
N LYS A 147 3.50 -9.70 -2.25
CA LYS A 147 3.95 -9.71 -3.64
C LYS A 147 4.26 -8.31 -4.18
N LEU A 148 3.48 -7.29 -3.76
CA LEU A 148 3.66 -5.91 -4.23
C LEU A 148 4.78 -5.15 -3.51
N VAL A 149 5.04 -5.48 -2.25
CA VAL A 149 5.94 -4.69 -1.39
C VAL A 149 7.33 -5.30 -1.25
N CYS A 150 7.51 -6.44 -1.82
CA CYS A 150 8.82 -7.09 -1.88
C CYS A 150 9.76 -6.45 -2.88
#